data_fbf34ea02215dea021ee48c41323a148
#
_entry.id   fbf34ea02215dea021ee48c41323a148
#
_cell.length_a   1.000
_cell.length_b   1.000
_cell.length_c   1.000
_cell.angle_alpha   90.00
_cell.angle_beta   90.00
_cell.angle_gamma   90.00
#
_symmetry.space_group_name_H-M   'P 1'
#
loop_
_entity.id
_entity.type
_entity.pdbx_description
1 polymer ?
#
loop_
_entity_poly.entity_id
_entity_poly.type
_entity_poly.pdbx_seq_one_letter_code
_entity_poly.pdbx_strand_id
1 'polypeptide(L)'
;MQAACSHLDQIAIDLAPPADVCAACVAIGSEWVHLRHCLTCGATNCCDSSPNRHATKHFRTSRHPLMQSLEGDEDWIWCFVDELTLEPDEDGTLQVVDGFFDAGLWYARREIDAGGELPFPSGAMSEDGFPLGVWESTYRGRRRAGTLDPGQAAQLEALPGWRW
;
A
#
# COMPACT_ATOMS: atom_id res chain seq x y z
N MET A 1 7.50 5.12 17.33
CA MET A 1 8.28 4.30 16.37
C MET A 1 7.50 4.32 15.06
N GLN A 2 8.12 4.80 14.00
CA GLN A 2 7.55 4.75 12.66
C GLN A 2 7.33 3.27 12.29
N ALA A 3 6.20 2.95 11.69
CA ALA A 3 6.00 1.61 11.14
C ALA A 3 7.12 1.38 10.12
N ALA A 4 7.95 0.38 10.34
CA ALA A 4 9.03 0.03 9.45
C ALA A 4 8.80 -1.40 8.97
N CYS A 5 9.05 -1.65 7.68
CA CYS A 5 9.04 -3.01 7.19
C CYS A 5 10.20 -3.79 7.80
N SER A 6 9.90 -4.93 8.41
CA SER A 6 10.90 -5.79 9.06
C SER A 6 11.64 -6.72 8.10
N HIS A 7 11.36 -6.63 6.78
CA HIS A 7 11.83 -7.57 5.77
C HIS A 7 12.76 -6.94 4.71
N LEU A 8 13.20 -5.69 4.90
CA LEU A 8 14.06 -5.00 3.92
C LEU A 8 15.42 -5.68 3.74
N ASP A 9 15.88 -6.44 4.72
CA ASP A 9 17.09 -7.26 4.66
C ASP A 9 16.99 -8.46 3.70
N GLN A 10 15.77 -8.78 3.23
CA GLN A 10 15.51 -9.84 2.25
C GLN A 10 15.56 -9.34 0.79
N ILE A 11 15.87 -8.08 0.57
CA ILE A 11 16.13 -7.54 -0.77
C ILE A 11 17.50 -8.05 -1.21
N ALA A 12 17.54 -8.87 -2.26
CA ALA A 12 18.79 -9.38 -2.81
C ALA A 12 19.52 -8.31 -3.63
N ILE A 13 20.85 -8.29 -3.53
CA ILE A 13 21.70 -7.29 -4.19
C ILE A 13 21.87 -7.60 -5.68
N ASP A 14 21.95 -8.88 -6.05
CA ASP A 14 22.22 -9.33 -7.42
C ASP A 14 21.00 -10.05 -7.99
N LEU A 15 19.90 -9.33 -8.19
CA LEU A 15 18.71 -9.88 -8.84
C LEU A 15 18.87 -9.93 -10.36
N ALA A 16 18.34 -11.00 -10.97
CA ALA A 16 18.15 -11.02 -12.42
C ALA A 16 17.18 -9.89 -12.81
N PRO A 17 17.37 -9.25 -13.99
CA PRO A 17 16.42 -8.25 -14.46
C PRO A 17 15.00 -8.84 -14.54
N PRO A 18 13.97 -8.02 -14.28
CA PRO A 18 12.59 -8.49 -14.40
C PRO A 18 12.29 -8.89 -15.85
N ALA A 19 11.45 -9.92 -15.99
CA ALA A 19 10.95 -10.35 -17.30
C ALA A 19 9.70 -9.53 -17.69
N ASP A 20 9.47 -9.39 -18.99
CA ASP A 20 8.29 -8.71 -19.53
C ASP A 20 7.04 -9.62 -19.56
N VAL A 21 7.12 -10.79 -18.95
CA VAL A 21 6.05 -11.78 -18.95
C VAL A 21 5.92 -12.49 -17.61
N CYS A 22 4.71 -12.92 -17.28
CA CYS A 22 4.51 -13.90 -16.21
C CYS A 22 4.69 -15.32 -16.79
N ALA A 23 5.85 -15.94 -16.58
CA ALA A 23 6.18 -17.26 -17.14
C ALA A 23 5.14 -18.33 -16.77
N ALA A 24 4.57 -18.28 -15.57
CA ALA A 24 3.52 -19.20 -15.14
C ALA A 24 2.20 -18.99 -15.88
N CYS A 25 1.84 -17.76 -16.28
CA CYS A 25 0.70 -17.51 -17.15
C CYS A 25 0.96 -18.01 -18.58
N VAL A 26 2.14 -17.74 -19.12
CA VAL A 26 2.55 -18.22 -20.45
C VAL A 26 2.44 -19.75 -20.53
N ALA A 27 2.92 -20.46 -19.50
CA ALA A 27 2.92 -21.93 -19.47
C ALA A 27 1.50 -22.55 -19.54
N ILE A 28 0.49 -21.81 -19.10
CA ILE A 28 -0.92 -22.28 -19.12
C ILE A 28 -1.79 -21.57 -20.16
N GLY A 29 -1.19 -20.75 -21.03
CA GLY A 29 -1.91 -19.99 -22.07
C GLY A 29 -2.87 -18.93 -21.51
N SER A 30 -2.55 -18.35 -20.34
CA SER A 30 -3.36 -17.33 -19.67
C SER A 30 -2.74 -15.95 -19.82
N GLU A 31 -3.59 -14.93 -19.75
CA GLU A 31 -3.20 -13.53 -19.75
C GLU A 31 -3.00 -12.99 -18.32
N TRP A 32 -2.40 -11.82 -18.22
CA TRP A 32 -2.22 -11.07 -16.96
C TRP A 32 -2.56 -9.59 -17.16
N VAL A 33 -2.77 -8.88 -16.05
CA VAL A 33 -3.06 -7.43 -16.07
C VAL A 33 -1.76 -6.64 -15.83
N HIS A 34 -1.10 -6.86 -14.70
CA HIS A 34 0.15 -6.19 -14.34
C HIS A 34 1.18 -7.20 -13.87
N LEU A 35 2.45 -6.80 -13.87
CA LEU A 35 3.57 -7.62 -13.41
C LEU A 35 4.16 -7.12 -12.09
N ARG A 36 4.71 -8.06 -11.33
CA ARG A 36 5.36 -7.84 -10.05
C ARG A 36 6.68 -8.59 -10.01
N HIS A 37 7.72 -7.95 -9.51
CA HIS A 37 9.06 -8.50 -9.39
C HIS A 37 9.36 -8.87 -7.94
N CYS A 38 9.73 -10.13 -7.69
CA CYS A 38 10.15 -10.57 -6.37
C CYS A 38 11.55 -10.05 -6.04
N LEU A 39 11.67 -9.20 -5.05
CA LEU A 39 12.96 -8.60 -4.65
C LEU A 39 13.88 -9.56 -3.89
N THR A 40 13.43 -10.77 -3.59
CA THR A 40 14.27 -11.79 -2.94
C THR A 40 14.89 -12.77 -3.95
N CYS A 41 14.19 -13.15 -5.03
CA CYS A 41 14.68 -14.16 -5.97
C CYS A 41 14.65 -13.75 -7.44
N GLY A 42 14.13 -12.56 -7.77
CA GLY A 42 14.06 -12.06 -9.14
C GLY A 42 12.93 -12.65 -9.99
N ALA A 43 12.03 -13.45 -9.43
CA ALA A 43 10.91 -14.02 -10.18
C ALA A 43 9.89 -12.93 -10.57
N THR A 44 9.48 -12.92 -11.85
CA THR A 44 8.41 -12.05 -12.35
C THR A 44 7.08 -12.79 -12.37
N ASN A 45 6.08 -12.23 -11.69
CA ASN A 45 4.77 -12.83 -11.49
C ASN A 45 3.65 -11.83 -11.79
N CYS A 46 2.46 -12.32 -12.12
CA CYS A 46 1.31 -11.46 -12.31
C CYS A 46 0.67 -11.01 -10.99
N CYS A 47 0.10 -9.80 -10.99
CA CYS A 47 -0.54 -9.16 -9.84
C CYS A 47 -1.86 -9.83 -9.43
N ASP A 48 -2.44 -9.37 -8.32
CA ASP A 48 -3.70 -9.91 -7.80
C ASP A 48 -4.96 -9.46 -8.56
N SER A 49 -4.84 -8.46 -9.43
CA SER A 49 -5.89 -8.13 -10.42
C SER A 49 -5.92 -9.10 -11.60
N SER A 50 -4.87 -9.91 -11.76
CA SER A 50 -4.79 -10.94 -12.79
C SER A 50 -5.57 -12.19 -12.38
N PRO A 51 -6.10 -12.98 -13.34
CA PRO A 51 -6.88 -14.17 -13.04
C PRO A 51 -6.15 -15.19 -12.17
N ASN A 52 -4.84 -15.33 -12.34
CA ASN A 52 -4.05 -16.37 -11.68
C ASN A 52 -3.32 -15.93 -10.41
N ARG A 53 -3.11 -14.65 -10.16
CA ARG A 53 -2.48 -14.08 -8.94
C ARG A 53 -1.16 -14.75 -8.57
N HIS A 54 -0.24 -14.88 -9.53
CA HIS A 54 0.99 -15.64 -9.31
C HIS A 54 1.94 -14.98 -8.29
N ALA A 55 1.91 -13.64 -8.10
CA ALA A 55 2.69 -12.98 -7.05
C ALA A 55 2.29 -13.47 -5.65
N THR A 56 1.00 -13.49 -5.34
CA THR A 56 0.48 -14.03 -4.08
C THR A 56 0.76 -15.54 -3.92
N LYS A 57 0.61 -16.32 -5.00
CA LYS A 57 0.95 -17.76 -4.97
C LYS A 57 2.44 -17.96 -4.72
N HIS A 58 3.31 -17.16 -5.34
CA HIS A 58 4.75 -17.19 -5.12
C HIS A 58 5.09 -16.91 -3.65
N PHE A 59 4.55 -15.82 -3.07
CA PHE A 59 4.73 -15.53 -1.64
C PHE A 59 4.29 -16.72 -0.75
N ARG A 60 3.14 -17.31 -1.01
CA ARG A 60 2.62 -18.43 -0.20
C ARG A 60 3.52 -19.66 -0.22
N THR A 61 4.22 -19.91 -1.32
CA THR A 61 5.10 -21.08 -1.48
C THR A 61 6.55 -20.81 -1.09
N SER A 62 7.10 -19.66 -1.48
CA SER A 62 8.52 -19.29 -1.24
C SER A 62 8.74 -18.55 0.07
N ARG A 63 7.70 -17.89 0.59
CA ARG A 63 7.77 -16.95 1.72
C ARG A 63 8.59 -15.69 1.45
N HIS A 64 8.86 -15.37 0.20
CA HIS A 64 9.53 -14.13 -0.19
C HIS A 64 8.58 -12.95 -0.03
N PRO A 65 8.83 -12.02 0.90
CA PRO A 65 7.80 -11.07 1.33
C PRO A 65 7.63 -9.86 0.43
N LEU A 66 8.66 -9.49 -0.34
CA LEU A 66 8.71 -8.20 -1.04
C LEU A 66 8.52 -8.34 -2.55
N MET A 67 7.53 -7.63 -3.07
CA MET A 67 7.19 -7.56 -4.50
C MET A 67 7.14 -6.11 -4.97
N GLN A 68 7.93 -5.78 -5.98
CA GLN A 68 7.92 -4.45 -6.62
C GLN A 68 6.97 -4.43 -7.81
N SER A 69 6.30 -3.31 -8.04
CA SER A 69 5.58 -3.06 -9.29
C SER A 69 6.54 -2.94 -10.47
N LEU A 70 6.10 -3.42 -11.64
CA LEU A 70 6.82 -3.27 -12.91
C LEU A 70 6.08 -2.34 -13.89
N GLU A 71 5.08 -1.62 -13.42
CA GLU A 71 4.36 -0.66 -14.25
C GLU A 71 5.16 0.65 -14.38
N GLY A 72 5.12 1.27 -15.55
CA GLY A 72 6.08 2.28 -15.96
C GLY A 72 6.18 3.56 -15.12
N ASP A 73 5.15 3.88 -14.34
CA ASP A 73 5.12 5.06 -13.47
C ASP A 73 5.00 4.68 -11.98
N GLU A 74 5.28 3.39 -11.66
CA GLU A 74 5.15 2.85 -10.31
C GLU A 74 6.48 2.29 -9.83
N ASP A 75 6.95 2.73 -8.67
CA ASP A 75 8.16 2.23 -8.00
C ASP A 75 7.88 1.67 -6.60
N TRP A 76 6.61 1.51 -6.24
CA TRP A 76 6.22 0.98 -4.95
C TRP A 76 6.51 -0.52 -4.80
N ILE A 77 6.75 -0.90 -3.55
CA ILE A 77 7.02 -2.26 -3.10
C ILE A 77 5.92 -2.65 -2.10
N TRP A 78 5.37 -3.85 -2.26
CA TRP A 78 4.44 -4.45 -1.31
C TRP A 78 5.14 -5.48 -0.44
N CYS A 79 4.98 -5.37 0.89
CA CYS A 79 5.38 -6.41 1.84
C CYS A 79 4.16 -7.26 2.22
N PHE A 80 4.15 -8.53 1.83
CA PHE A 80 3.04 -9.46 2.12
C PHE A 80 2.94 -9.87 3.59
N VAL A 81 4.00 -9.73 4.38
CA VAL A 81 4.01 -10.12 5.80
C VAL A 81 3.59 -8.97 6.68
N ASP A 82 4.17 -7.79 6.47
CA ASP A 82 3.84 -6.59 7.25
C ASP A 82 2.60 -5.87 6.73
N GLU A 83 2.11 -6.26 5.52
CA GLU A 83 0.98 -5.63 4.81
C GLU A 83 1.17 -4.12 4.65
N LEU A 84 2.36 -3.74 4.18
CA LEU A 84 2.79 -2.37 4.00
C LEU A 84 3.17 -2.10 2.55
N THR A 85 2.84 -0.91 2.06
CA THR A 85 3.41 -0.36 0.83
C THR A 85 4.61 0.51 1.19
N LEU A 86 5.68 0.37 0.41
CA LEU A 86 6.91 1.13 0.53
C LEU A 86 7.16 1.87 -0.78
N GLU A 87 7.59 3.11 -0.70
CA GLU A 87 8.03 3.90 -1.86
C GLU A 87 9.38 4.56 -1.55
N PRO A 88 10.27 4.72 -2.54
CA PRO A 88 11.49 5.47 -2.36
C PRO A 88 11.18 6.97 -2.22
N ASP A 89 11.85 7.63 -1.28
CA ASP A 89 11.87 9.10 -1.22
C ASP A 89 12.88 9.67 -2.22
N GLU A 90 13.08 11.00 -2.19
CA GLU A 90 13.99 11.70 -3.09
C GLU A 90 15.45 11.22 -2.99
N ASP A 91 15.85 10.66 -1.85
CA ASP A 91 17.18 10.10 -1.60
C ASP A 91 17.23 8.58 -1.91
N GLY A 92 16.13 7.98 -2.32
CA GLY A 92 15.99 6.54 -2.58
C GLY A 92 15.79 5.69 -1.32
N THR A 93 15.56 6.32 -0.16
CA THR A 93 15.24 5.61 1.08
C THR A 93 13.79 5.14 1.06
N LEU A 94 13.56 3.85 1.33
CA LEU A 94 12.22 3.29 1.34
C LEU A 94 11.43 3.77 2.56
N GLN A 95 10.32 4.44 2.29
CA GLN A 95 9.37 4.93 3.29
C GLN A 95 8.09 4.11 3.22
N VAL A 96 7.47 3.86 4.38
CA VAL A 96 6.14 3.26 4.44
C VAL A 96 5.11 4.30 4.01
N VAL A 97 4.32 3.97 3.00
CA VAL A 97 3.20 4.77 2.54
C VAL A 97 1.88 4.06 2.82
N ASP A 98 0.90 4.82 3.25
CA ASP A 98 -0.45 4.34 3.47
C ASP A 98 -1.38 5.13 2.54
N GLY A 99 -1.50 4.68 1.29
CA GLY A 99 -2.29 5.38 0.27
C GLY A 99 -3.75 5.59 0.68
N PHE A 100 -4.31 4.73 1.52
CA PHE A 100 -5.65 4.95 2.07
C PHE A 100 -5.66 6.09 3.10
N PHE A 101 -4.59 6.21 3.90
CA PHE A 101 -4.41 7.33 4.82
C PHE A 101 -4.30 8.66 4.07
N ASP A 102 -3.39 8.72 3.11
CA ASP A 102 -3.07 9.95 2.38
C ASP A 102 -4.24 10.45 1.54
N ALA A 103 -4.91 9.53 0.82
CA ALA A 103 -6.14 9.86 0.09
C ALA A 103 -7.22 10.38 1.04
N GLY A 104 -7.44 9.70 2.16
CA GLY A 104 -8.46 10.12 3.13
C GLY A 104 -8.14 11.45 3.81
N LEU A 105 -6.87 11.73 4.09
CA LEU A 105 -6.44 13.02 4.62
C LEU A 105 -6.71 14.16 3.62
N TRP A 106 -6.45 13.91 2.33
CA TRP A 106 -6.74 14.86 1.27
C TRP A 106 -8.24 15.12 1.13
N TYR A 107 -9.07 14.06 1.07
CA TYR A 107 -10.52 14.20 0.98
C TYR A 107 -11.12 14.85 2.23
N ALA A 108 -10.64 14.49 3.43
CA ALA A 108 -11.09 15.08 4.67
C ALA A 108 -10.83 16.59 4.73
N ARG A 109 -9.65 17.04 4.31
CA ARG A 109 -9.33 18.48 4.20
C ARG A 109 -10.28 19.19 3.24
N ARG A 110 -10.49 18.61 2.05
CA ARG A 110 -11.40 19.17 1.04
C ARG A 110 -12.82 19.32 1.56
N GLU A 111 -13.35 18.31 2.27
CA GLU A 111 -14.68 18.36 2.86
C GLU A 111 -14.79 19.41 3.97
N ILE A 112 -13.79 19.50 4.85
CA ILE A 112 -13.74 20.49 5.93
C ILE A 112 -13.66 21.92 5.35
N ASP A 113 -12.86 22.13 4.31
CA ASP A 113 -12.74 23.42 3.62
C ASP A 113 -14.04 23.82 2.92
N ALA A 114 -14.86 22.84 2.51
CA ALA A 114 -16.19 23.06 1.95
C ALA A 114 -17.29 23.29 3.03
N GLY A 115 -16.91 23.31 4.31
CA GLY A 115 -17.83 23.54 5.45
C GLY A 115 -18.37 22.28 6.11
N GLY A 116 -17.82 21.11 5.76
CA GLY A 116 -18.08 19.86 6.47
C GLY A 116 -17.45 19.82 7.86
N GLU A 117 -18.02 19.05 8.74
CA GLU A 117 -17.56 18.94 10.14
C GLU A 117 -17.19 17.49 10.51
N LEU A 118 -16.20 17.36 11.39
CA LEU A 118 -15.84 16.09 12.02
C LEU A 118 -16.64 15.87 13.31
N PRO A 119 -16.95 14.61 13.68
CA PRO A 119 -16.64 13.38 12.94
C PRO A 119 -17.58 13.17 11.74
N PHE A 120 -17.05 12.55 10.68
CA PHE A 120 -17.89 12.16 9.55
C PHE A 120 -18.88 11.05 9.94
N PRO A 121 -20.13 11.07 9.45
CA PRO A 121 -21.05 9.95 9.60
C PRO A 121 -20.42 8.64 9.09
N SER A 122 -20.76 7.51 9.68
CA SER A 122 -20.16 6.20 9.34
C SER A 122 -20.30 5.80 7.86
N GLY A 123 -21.34 6.28 7.18
CA GLY A 123 -21.55 6.06 5.75
C GLY A 123 -21.14 7.24 4.87
N ALA A 124 -20.41 8.23 5.42
CA ALA A 124 -20.00 9.40 4.64
C ALA A 124 -19.08 9.01 3.50
N MET A 125 -19.38 9.55 2.32
CA MET A 125 -18.60 9.41 1.10
C MET A 125 -18.25 10.80 0.58
N SER A 126 -17.05 10.97 0.00
CA SER A 126 -16.75 12.15 -0.78
C SER A 126 -17.56 12.20 -2.08
N GLU A 127 -17.57 13.34 -2.77
CA GLU A 127 -18.21 13.49 -4.09
C GLU A 127 -17.68 12.44 -5.10
N ASP A 128 -16.39 12.13 -5.02
CA ASP A 128 -15.71 11.15 -5.89
C ASP A 128 -15.87 9.70 -5.40
N GLY A 129 -16.66 9.45 -4.35
CA GLY A 129 -16.95 8.11 -3.84
C GLY A 129 -15.90 7.55 -2.86
N PHE A 130 -15.01 8.36 -2.30
CA PHE A 130 -14.08 7.90 -1.27
C PHE A 130 -14.80 7.73 0.08
N PRO A 131 -14.62 6.60 0.81
CA PRO A 131 -15.35 6.27 2.01
C PRO A 131 -14.80 6.99 3.26
N LEU A 132 -15.10 8.26 3.45
CA LEU A 132 -14.62 9.12 4.54
C LEU A 132 -14.94 8.58 5.93
N GLY A 133 -16.16 8.10 6.14
CA GLY A 133 -16.57 7.55 7.44
C GLY A 133 -15.81 6.26 7.80
N VAL A 134 -15.53 5.40 6.82
CA VAL A 134 -14.71 4.20 7.00
C VAL A 134 -13.26 4.59 7.28
N TRP A 135 -12.72 5.54 6.53
CA TRP A 135 -11.38 6.06 6.73
C TRP A 135 -11.20 6.59 8.17
N GLU A 136 -12.05 7.50 8.60
CA GLU A 136 -11.96 8.07 9.95
C GLU A 136 -12.06 7.00 11.04
N SER A 137 -13.01 6.08 10.92
CA SER A 137 -13.20 5.00 11.90
C SER A 137 -12.02 4.05 11.96
N THR A 138 -11.35 3.81 10.84
CA THR A 138 -10.15 2.98 10.74
C THR A 138 -9.00 3.56 11.56
N TYR A 139 -8.68 4.84 11.38
CA TYR A 139 -7.56 5.48 12.10
C TYR A 139 -7.86 5.74 13.57
N ARG A 140 -9.12 6.02 13.93
CA ARG A 140 -9.55 6.00 15.32
C ARG A 140 -9.42 4.61 15.96
N GLY A 141 -9.70 3.56 15.20
CA GLY A 141 -9.49 2.18 15.63
C GLY A 141 -8.00 1.86 15.87
N ARG A 142 -7.12 2.22 14.92
CA ARG A 142 -5.66 2.07 15.05
C ARG A 142 -5.12 2.82 16.28
N ARG A 143 -5.63 4.03 16.55
CA ARG A 143 -5.25 4.78 17.75
C ARG A 143 -5.61 4.03 19.02
N ARG A 144 -6.86 3.53 19.12
CA ARG A 144 -7.30 2.76 20.31
C ARG A 144 -6.50 1.46 20.48
N ALA A 145 -6.10 0.82 19.39
CA ALA A 145 -5.28 -0.40 19.42
C ALA A 145 -3.79 -0.13 19.68
N GLY A 146 -3.36 1.13 19.69
CA GLY A 146 -1.94 1.49 19.87
C GLY A 146 -1.07 1.20 18.64
N THR A 147 -1.67 1.02 17.46
CA THR A 147 -1.00 0.67 16.19
C THR A 147 -0.93 1.83 15.20
N LEU A 148 -1.44 3.00 15.56
CA LEU A 148 -1.37 4.19 14.71
C LEU A 148 0.05 4.77 14.72
N ASP A 149 0.57 5.04 13.54
CA ASP A 149 1.86 5.71 13.38
C ASP A 149 1.82 7.12 13.99
N PRO A 150 2.87 7.56 14.74
CA PRO A 150 2.91 8.88 15.34
C PRO A 150 2.85 10.05 14.36
N GLY A 151 3.41 9.90 13.15
CA GLY A 151 3.33 10.89 12.08
C GLY A 151 1.92 11.02 11.53
N GLN A 152 1.23 9.91 11.33
CA GLN A 152 -0.19 9.90 10.95
C GLN A 152 -1.06 10.53 12.04
N ALA A 153 -0.79 10.23 13.31
CA ALA A 153 -1.51 10.83 14.43
C ALA A 153 -1.37 12.36 14.44
N ALA A 154 -0.16 12.87 14.24
CA ALA A 154 0.10 14.32 14.19
C ALA A 154 -0.62 14.99 12.99
N GLN A 155 -0.67 14.34 11.84
CA GLN A 155 -1.38 14.86 10.66
C GLN A 155 -2.91 14.89 10.87
N LEU A 156 -3.48 13.88 11.54
CA LEU A 156 -4.89 13.87 11.92
C LEU A 156 -5.22 14.96 12.92
N GLU A 157 -4.39 15.13 13.95
CA GLU A 157 -4.55 16.18 14.98
C GLU A 157 -4.46 17.61 14.40
N ALA A 158 -3.79 17.74 13.24
CA ALA A 158 -3.73 19.01 12.50
C ALA A 158 -5.00 19.32 11.69
N LEU A 159 -5.93 18.36 11.54
CA LEU A 159 -7.21 18.63 10.88
C LEU A 159 -8.11 19.50 11.78
N PRO A 160 -8.72 20.57 11.23
CA PRO A 160 -9.68 21.38 11.97
C PRO A 160 -10.83 20.53 12.52
N GLY A 161 -11.05 20.61 13.82
CA GLY A 161 -12.15 19.86 14.48
C GLY A 161 -11.83 18.41 14.83
N TRP A 162 -10.66 17.88 14.47
CA TRP A 162 -10.27 16.51 14.86
C TRP A 162 -10.12 16.39 16.39
N ARG A 163 -10.70 15.37 16.95
CA ARG A 163 -10.57 14.97 18.36
C ARG A 163 -10.51 13.46 18.46
N TRP A 164 -9.68 12.93 19.35
CA TRP A 164 -9.60 11.49 19.59
C TRP A 164 -10.79 10.96 20.37
#